data_b9b2efdafc52129a3bd828ed3222cf1c
#
_entry.id   b9b2efdafc52129a3bd828ed3222cf1c
#
_cell.length_a   1.000
_cell.length_b   1.000
_cell.length_c   1.000
_cell.angle_alpha   90.00
_cell.angle_beta   90.00
_cell.angle_gamma   90.00
#
_symmetry.space_group_name_H-M   'P 1'
#
loop_
_entity.id
_entity.type
_entity.pdbx_description
1 polymer ?
#
loop_
_entity_poly.entity_id
_entity_poly.type
_entity_poly.pdbx_seq_one_letter_code
_entity_poly.pdbx_strand_id
1 'polypeptide(L)'
;MNQDGVRVETSGGIVRGVRIDGVRTWRGIPFGSAERWKAPRPVRWQGIWLADEYGNVAPQTDYNWKDEVIGDEDCLNLDIVRPDTNATLPVVVFLHGGGFFAGAVSYTHLTLPTNR
;
A
#
# COMPACT_ATOMS: atom_id res chain seq x y z
N MET A 1 -3.35 24.88 11.64
CA MET A 1 -3.88 23.53 11.96
C MET A 1 -2.87 22.50 11.53
N ASN A 2 -2.39 21.76 12.49
CA ASN A 2 -1.30 20.82 12.25
C ASN A 2 -1.80 19.62 11.46
N GLN A 3 -1.65 19.66 10.14
CA GLN A 3 -1.76 18.47 9.26
C GLN A 3 -0.48 17.63 9.32
N ASP A 4 0.42 17.96 10.24
CA ASP A 4 1.82 17.59 10.21
C ASP A 4 2.07 16.12 10.49
N GLY A 5 1.13 15.40 11.04
CA GLY A 5 1.31 13.98 11.33
C GLY A 5 1.09 13.03 10.16
N VAL A 6 0.54 13.50 9.04
CA VAL A 6 0.22 12.68 7.86
C VAL A 6 0.94 13.13 6.59
N ARG A 7 1.64 14.27 6.64
CA ARG A 7 2.51 14.72 5.57
C ARG A 7 3.95 14.34 5.88
N VAL A 8 4.55 13.56 5.02
CA VAL A 8 5.90 13.00 5.22
C VAL A 8 6.73 13.20 3.96
N GLU A 9 7.97 13.63 4.14
CA GLU A 9 8.96 13.66 3.06
C GLU A 9 9.64 12.30 2.96
N THR A 10 9.72 11.78 1.75
CA THR A 10 10.37 10.51 1.43
C THR A 10 11.42 10.70 0.34
N SER A 11 12.24 9.71 0.09
CA SER A 11 13.18 9.72 -1.03
C SER A 11 12.51 9.78 -2.40
N GLY A 12 11.24 9.38 -2.49
CA GLY A 12 10.43 9.45 -3.72
C GLY A 12 9.73 10.80 -3.91
N GLY A 13 9.50 11.54 -2.84
CA GLY A 13 8.74 12.79 -2.82
C GLY A 13 7.92 12.94 -1.55
N ILE A 14 7.03 13.91 -1.53
CA ILE A 14 6.16 14.15 -0.39
C ILE A 14 4.91 13.27 -0.51
N VAL A 15 4.54 12.59 0.58
CA VAL A 15 3.29 11.84 0.70
C VAL A 15 2.39 12.48 1.74
N ARG A 16 1.09 12.44 1.49
CA ARG A 16 0.07 12.84 2.46
C ARG A 16 -0.94 11.73 2.63
N GLY A 17 -1.01 11.21 3.85
CA GLY A 17 -2.01 10.23 4.26
C GLY A 17 -3.23 10.83 4.91
N VAL A 18 -3.95 9.99 5.62
CA VAL A 18 -5.16 10.35 6.37
C VAL A 18 -5.05 9.86 7.82
N ARG A 19 -5.79 10.51 8.69
CA ARG A 19 -5.95 10.10 10.08
C ARG A 19 -7.36 9.56 10.26
N ILE A 20 -7.47 8.31 10.67
CA ILE A 20 -8.74 7.59 10.84
C ILE A 20 -8.68 6.85 12.17
N ASP A 21 -9.65 7.06 13.04
CA ASP A 21 -9.84 6.31 14.30
C ASP A 21 -8.58 6.14 15.16
N GLY A 22 -7.80 7.20 15.30
CA GLY A 22 -6.59 7.20 16.12
C GLY A 22 -5.36 6.54 15.47
N VAL A 23 -5.42 6.26 14.18
CA VAL A 23 -4.29 5.81 13.39
C VAL A 23 -4.00 6.74 12.21
N ARG A 24 -2.74 6.82 11.83
CA ARG A 24 -2.30 7.48 10.60
C ARG A 24 -2.10 6.43 9.53
N THR A 25 -2.70 6.66 8.38
CA THR A 25 -2.69 5.69 7.28
C THR A 25 -2.23 6.37 5.98
N TRP A 26 -1.36 5.71 5.27
CA TRP A 26 -0.95 6.07 3.92
C TRP A 26 -1.18 4.86 3.03
N ARG A 27 -1.97 5.03 1.99
CA ARG A 27 -2.37 3.96 1.08
C ARG A 27 -1.89 4.24 -0.34
N GLY A 28 -1.52 3.19 -1.05
CA GLY A 28 -1.15 3.30 -2.46
C GLY A 28 0.10 4.13 -2.72
N ILE A 29 1.11 4.04 -1.86
CA ILE A 29 2.39 4.72 -2.10
C ILE A 29 3.17 3.93 -3.15
N PRO A 30 3.49 4.50 -4.31
CA PRO A 30 4.30 3.81 -5.30
C PRO A 30 5.75 3.71 -4.81
N PHE A 31 6.31 2.51 -4.82
CA PHE A 31 7.71 2.29 -4.47
C PHE A 31 8.58 1.90 -5.66
N GLY A 32 7.97 1.53 -6.77
CA GLY A 32 8.67 1.12 -7.95
C GLY A 32 7.80 1.23 -9.21
N SER A 33 8.44 1.20 -10.35
CA SER A 33 7.80 1.09 -11.66
C SER A 33 8.60 0.09 -12.49
N ALA A 34 7.90 -0.78 -13.20
CA ALA A 34 8.52 -1.77 -14.06
C ALA A 34 7.72 -1.94 -15.35
N GLU A 35 8.42 -2.00 -16.46
CA GLU A 35 7.87 -2.58 -17.67
C GLU A 35 7.77 -4.11 -17.51
N ARG A 36 6.85 -4.74 -18.22
CA ARG A 36 6.69 -6.20 -18.20
C ARG A 36 8.03 -6.90 -18.48
N TRP A 37 8.39 -7.86 -17.64
CA TRP A 37 9.63 -8.63 -17.67
C TRP A 37 10.94 -7.83 -17.47
N LYS A 38 10.82 -6.58 -17.04
CA LYS A 38 11.96 -5.73 -16.70
C LYS A 38 12.13 -5.62 -15.17
N ALA A 39 13.35 -5.33 -14.76
CA ALA A 39 13.61 -5.01 -13.36
C ALA A 39 12.92 -3.71 -12.95
N PRO A 40 12.35 -3.64 -11.74
CA PRO A 40 11.72 -2.42 -11.26
C PRO A 40 12.75 -1.31 -11.02
N ARG A 41 12.30 -0.08 -11.20
CA ARG A 41 13.09 1.12 -10.92
C ARG A 41 12.39 1.93 -9.82
N PRO A 42 13.14 2.64 -8.96
CA PRO A 42 12.56 3.56 -8.00
C PRO A 42 11.71 4.63 -8.68
N VAL A 43 10.59 4.97 -8.06
CA VAL A 43 9.69 6.03 -8.53
C VAL A 43 9.97 7.30 -7.75
N ARG A 44 9.90 8.42 -8.43
CA ARG A 44 9.93 9.77 -7.85
C ARG A 44 8.83 10.61 -8.45
N TRP A 45 8.23 11.46 -7.63
CA TRP A 45 7.16 12.36 -8.05
C TRP A 45 7.45 13.79 -7.58
N GLN A 46 6.84 14.76 -8.25
CA GLN A 46 6.85 16.15 -7.84
C GLN A 46 5.52 16.48 -7.14
N GLY A 47 5.59 17.46 -6.23
CA GLY A 47 4.42 17.84 -5.45
C GLY A 47 4.09 16.82 -4.36
N ILE A 48 2.81 16.73 -4.02
CA ILE A 48 2.31 15.87 -2.95
C ILE A 48 1.55 14.70 -3.56
N TRP A 49 1.99 13.48 -3.23
CA TRP A 49 1.23 12.26 -3.51
C TRP A 49 0.16 12.08 -2.45
N LEU A 50 -1.09 12.04 -2.87
CA LEU A 50 -2.22 11.76 -1.98
C LEU A 50 -2.31 10.24 -1.77
N ALA A 51 -2.03 9.82 -0.53
CA ALA A 51 -1.98 8.41 -0.13
C ALA A 51 -3.23 8.09 0.73
N ASP A 52 -4.40 8.35 0.20
CA ASP A 52 -5.70 8.19 0.85
C ASP A 52 -6.50 7.00 0.32
N GLU A 53 -6.15 6.47 -0.85
CA GLU A 53 -6.79 5.32 -1.47
C GLU A 53 -5.79 4.19 -1.72
N TYR A 54 -6.27 2.95 -1.69
CA TYR A 54 -5.46 1.79 -2.06
C TYR A 54 -5.02 1.89 -3.53
N GLY A 55 -3.79 1.49 -3.79
CA GLY A 55 -3.27 1.37 -5.15
C GLY A 55 -3.84 0.16 -5.90
N ASN A 56 -3.48 0.04 -7.16
CA ASN A 56 -3.87 -1.10 -7.98
C ASN A 56 -3.33 -2.41 -7.39
N VAL A 57 -4.15 -3.45 -7.45
CA VAL A 57 -3.69 -4.82 -7.27
C VAL A 57 -3.01 -5.33 -8.55
N ALA A 58 -2.15 -6.31 -8.43
CA ALA A 58 -1.57 -6.97 -9.59
C ALA A 58 -2.65 -7.62 -10.47
N PRO A 59 -2.45 -7.74 -11.78
CA PRO A 59 -3.38 -8.45 -12.65
C PRO A 59 -3.65 -9.86 -12.13
N GLN A 60 -4.91 -10.15 -11.86
CA GLN A 60 -5.36 -11.41 -11.27
C GLN A 60 -6.83 -11.66 -11.57
N THR A 61 -7.26 -12.90 -11.42
CA THR A 61 -8.69 -13.23 -11.50
C THR A 61 -9.41 -12.80 -10.21
N ASP A 62 -10.58 -12.19 -10.35
CA ASP A 62 -11.37 -11.81 -9.18
C ASP A 62 -11.77 -13.03 -8.35
N TYR A 63 -11.72 -12.89 -7.03
CA TYR A 63 -12.11 -13.94 -6.07
C TYR A 63 -13.58 -14.39 -6.19
N ASN A 64 -14.39 -13.60 -6.87
CA ASN A 64 -15.81 -13.88 -7.06
C ASN A 64 -16.11 -14.93 -8.16
N TRP A 65 -15.11 -15.62 -8.68
CA TRP A 65 -15.24 -16.68 -9.68
C TRP A 65 -15.94 -16.26 -10.98
N LYS A 66 -15.92 -14.97 -11.29
CA LYS A 66 -16.57 -14.43 -12.50
C LYS A 66 -15.69 -14.44 -13.73
N ASP A 67 -14.57 -15.13 -13.73
CA ASP A 67 -13.56 -15.16 -14.81
C ASP A 67 -13.12 -13.76 -15.29
N GLU A 68 -13.35 -12.73 -14.47
CA GLU A 68 -12.92 -11.37 -14.76
C GLU A 68 -11.49 -11.17 -14.27
N VAL A 69 -10.65 -10.59 -15.12
CA VAL A 69 -9.31 -10.14 -14.71
C VAL A 69 -9.42 -8.75 -14.15
N ILE A 70 -8.94 -8.58 -12.92
CA ILE A 70 -8.85 -7.30 -12.23
C ILE A 70 -7.38 -6.91 -12.07
N GLY A 71 -7.16 -5.65 -11.67
CA GLY A 71 -5.82 -5.13 -11.41
C GLY A 71 -5.17 -4.46 -12.61
N ASP A 72 -3.96 -4.02 -12.39
CA ASP A 72 -3.15 -3.30 -13.38
C ASP A 72 -1.68 -3.68 -13.21
N GLU A 73 -0.90 -3.58 -14.26
CA GLU A 73 0.54 -3.83 -14.17
C GLU A 73 1.29 -2.75 -13.39
N ASP A 74 0.73 -1.55 -13.27
CA ASP A 74 1.19 -0.52 -12.35
C ASP A 74 0.68 -0.82 -10.93
N CYS A 75 1.28 -1.82 -10.31
CA CYS A 75 0.84 -2.39 -9.02
C CYS A 75 1.93 -2.40 -7.94
N LEU A 76 3.08 -1.76 -8.18
CA LEU A 76 4.16 -1.70 -7.20
C LEU A 76 3.91 -0.57 -6.20
N ASN A 77 3.00 -0.81 -5.29
CA ASN A 77 2.63 0.13 -4.24
C ASN A 77 2.57 -0.57 -2.88
N LEU A 78 2.59 0.23 -1.83
CA LEU A 78 2.51 -0.23 -0.45
C LEU A 78 1.61 0.67 0.38
N ASP A 79 1.17 0.15 1.51
CA ASP A 79 0.40 0.88 2.50
C ASP A 79 1.17 0.93 3.82
N ILE A 80 1.00 2.02 4.56
CA ILE A 80 1.59 2.19 5.88
C ILE A 80 0.47 2.55 6.86
N VAL A 81 0.46 1.89 8.00
CA VAL A 81 -0.43 2.20 9.12
C VAL A 81 0.40 2.33 10.37
N ARG A 82 0.15 3.37 11.16
CA ARG A 82 0.78 3.54 12.47
C ARG A 82 -0.18 4.20 13.46
N PRO A 83 0.00 3.99 14.77
CA PRO A 83 -0.71 4.76 15.78
C PRO A 83 -0.49 6.26 15.60
N ASP A 84 -1.46 7.07 16.01
CA ASP A 84 -1.36 8.54 15.98
C ASP A 84 -0.48 9.05 17.10
N THR A 85 0.81 8.80 16.97
CA THR A 85 1.85 9.23 17.92
C THR A 85 3.10 9.63 17.15
N ASN A 86 3.92 10.47 17.75
CA ASN A 86 5.24 10.84 17.23
C ASN A 86 6.38 9.95 17.77
N ALA A 87 6.06 8.94 18.56
CA ALA A 87 7.06 8.01 19.07
C ALA A 87 7.74 7.22 17.94
N THR A 88 9.00 6.90 18.14
CA THR A 88 9.71 5.95 17.27
C THR A 88 9.26 4.54 17.64
N LEU A 89 8.75 3.81 16.66
CA LEU A 89 8.16 2.49 16.83
C LEU A 89 8.89 1.46 15.99
N PRO A 90 8.91 0.20 16.42
CA PRO A 90 9.35 -0.90 15.55
C PRO A 90 8.52 -0.97 14.26
N VAL A 91 9.16 -1.42 13.19
CA VAL A 91 8.50 -1.59 11.88
C VAL A 91 8.25 -3.07 11.63
N VAL A 92 7.00 -3.41 11.32
CA VAL A 92 6.61 -4.73 10.82
C VAL A 92 6.34 -4.62 9.32
N VAL A 93 7.06 -5.38 8.53
CA VAL A 93 6.80 -5.49 7.08
C VAL A 93 5.94 -6.72 6.84
N PHE A 94 4.77 -6.50 6.27
CA PHE A 94 3.82 -7.55 5.94
C PHE A 94 3.78 -7.77 4.42
N LEU A 95 4.00 -8.99 3.97
CA LEU A 95 3.84 -9.41 2.59
C LEU A 95 2.58 -10.28 2.50
N HIS A 96 1.62 -9.86 1.66
CA HIS A 96 0.37 -10.60 1.52
C HIS A 96 0.61 -11.98 0.88
N GLY A 97 -0.25 -12.94 1.24
CA GLY A 97 -0.30 -14.24 0.62
C GLY A 97 -1.03 -14.24 -0.73
N GLY A 98 -1.22 -15.40 -1.32
CA GLY A 98 -2.02 -15.57 -2.56
C GLY A 98 -1.45 -16.59 -3.54
N GLY A 99 -0.49 -17.41 -3.13
CA GLY A 99 0.07 -18.50 -3.95
C GLY A 99 0.75 -18.03 -5.24
N PHE A 100 1.22 -16.79 -5.29
CA PHE A 100 1.82 -16.11 -6.47
C PHE A 100 0.86 -15.81 -7.62
N PHE A 101 -0.43 -16.02 -7.46
CA PHE A 101 -1.40 -15.76 -8.54
C PHE A 101 -2.54 -14.82 -8.14
N ALA A 102 -2.70 -14.51 -6.86
CA ALA A 102 -3.76 -13.65 -6.36
C ALA A 102 -3.36 -12.96 -5.06
N GLY A 103 -4.20 -12.06 -4.61
CA GLY A 103 -4.06 -11.38 -3.33
C GLY A 103 -3.70 -9.91 -3.44
N ALA A 104 -3.94 -9.21 -2.36
CA ALA A 104 -3.59 -7.81 -2.18
C ALA A 104 -3.61 -7.46 -0.69
N VAL A 105 -2.93 -6.41 -0.30
CA VAL A 105 -2.92 -5.92 1.09
C VAL A 105 -4.32 -5.52 1.54
N SER A 106 -5.13 -4.95 0.64
CA SER A 106 -6.50 -4.55 0.90
C SER A 106 -7.44 -5.71 1.28
N TYR A 107 -7.09 -6.95 0.98
CA TYR A 107 -7.86 -8.16 1.34
C TYR A 107 -7.34 -8.83 2.61
N THR A 108 -6.29 -8.30 3.21
CA THR A 108 -5.58 -8.98 4.29
C THR A 108 -6.02 -8.46 5.64
N HIS A 109 -6.41 -9.40 6.53
CA HIS A 109 -6.58 -9.12 7.94
C HIS A 109 -5.26 -9.41 8.66
N LEU A 110 -4.80 -8.49 9.49
CA LEU A 110 -3.60 -8.65 10.31
C LEU A 110 -3.74 -9.68 11.43
N THR A 111 -4.94 -10.18 11.66
CA THR A 111 -5.20 -11.29 12.57
C THR A 111 -5.22 -12.59 11.80
N LEU A 112 -4.27 -13.45 12.08
CA LEU A 112 -4.32 -14.82 11.58
C LEU A 112 -5.64 -15.46 12.02
N PRO A 113 -6.43 -16.08 11.12
CA PRO A 113 -7.55 -16.87 11.53
C PRO A 113 -7.01 -18.01 12.39
N THR A 114 -7.33 -17.98 13.67
CA THR A 114 -7.09 -19.12 14.54
C THR A 114 -8.06 -20.22 14.13
N ASN A 115 -7.58 -21.16 13.34
CA ASN A 115 -8.30 -22.39 13.09
C ASN A 115 -8.46 -23.12 14.44
N ARG A 116 -9.68 -23.18 14.91
CA ARG A 116 -10.09 -24.13 15.94
C ARG A 116 -10.56 -25.41 15.29
#